data_06b4a1134c544fb7d17ce674c66b3730
#
_entry.id   06b4a1134c544fb7d17ce674c66b3730
#
_cell.length_a   1.000
_cell.length_b   1.000
_cell.length_c   1.000
_cell.angle_alpha   90.00
_cell.angle_beta   90.00
_cell.angle_gamma   90.00
#
_symmetry.space_group_name_H-M   'P 1'
#
loop_
_entity.id
_entity.type
_entity.pdbx_description
1 polymer ?
#
loop_
_entity_poly.entity_id
_entity_poly.type
_entity_poly.pdbx_seq_one_letter_code
_entity_poly.pdbx_strand_id
1 'polypeptide(L)'
;MNKEWDFDYDVIVVGSGNGALTSALCAHDGGAKVLVIEKSSQLGGTSASSGGGVWIPNNRYAVAANADDSIQDARDYIASVSPEGKINPELIETYIQEGPKMIDYLHENSRVKYLNLPHYPDYFPDNPGGKAGNRSMEPEPVSGTDLKEDLKLLRDQHPQTTFRMG
;
A
#
# COMPACT_ATOMS: atom_id res chain seq x y z
N MET A 1 -28.02 -31.77 -11.90
CA MET A 1 -28.57 -30.43 -12.01
C MET A 1 -27.40 -29.54 -12.41
N ASN A 2 -27.35 -29.06 -13.61
CA ASN A 2 -26.40 -28.03 -14.02
C ASN A 2 -26.80 -26.75 -13.26
N LYS A 3 -25.99 -26.31 -12.32
CA LYS A 3 -26.18 -25.05 -11.63
C LYS A 3 -25.70 -23.96 -12.57
N GLU A 4 -26.63 -23.22 -13.15
CA GLU A 4 -26.30 -22.04 -13.95
C GLU A 4 -25.84 -20.94 -12.97
N TRP A 5 -24.66 -20.37 -13.23
CA TRP A 5 -24.13 -19.29 -12.39
C TRP A 5 -24.65 -17.96 -12.92
N ASP A 6 -25.02 -17.04 -12.03
CA ASP A 6 -25.49 -15.71 -12.41
C ASP A 6 -24.37 -14.85 -13.02
N PHE A 7 -23.14 -15.11 -12.61
CA PHE A 7 -21.95 -14.37 -13.06
C PHE A 7 -20.75 -15.31 -13.22
N ASP A 8 -19.87 -14.92 -14.14
CA ASP A 8 -18.61 -15.60 -14.45
C ASP A 8 -17.48 -14.57 -14.47
N TYR A 9 -16.41 -14.82 -13.71
CA TYR A 9 -15.23 -13.96 -13.57
C TYR A 9 -13.96 -14.81 -13.49
N ASP A 10 -12.85 -14.28 -14.05
CA ASP A 10 -11.55 -14.94 -14.00
C ASP A 10 -10.92 -14.84 -12.61
N VAL A 11 -11.10 -13.69 -11.93
CA VAL A 11 -10.55 -13.40 -10.60
C VAL A 11 -11.61 -12.80 -9.69
N ILE A 12 -11.73 -13.36 -8.50
CA ILE A 12 -12.56 -12.79 -7.43
C ILE A 12 -11.64 -12.30 -6.31
N VAL A 13 -11.70 -10.99 -6.03
CA VAL A 13 -10.96 -10.34 -4.95
C VAL A 13 -11.90 -10.13 -3.77
N VAL A 14 -11.53 -10.67 -2.61
CA VAL A 14 -12.35 -10.60 -1.39
C VAL A 14 -11.86 -9.45 -0.49
N GLY A 15 -12.71 -8.44 -0.32
CA GLY A 15 -12.42 -7.21 0.41
C GLY A 15 -12.06 -6.05 -0.50
N SER A 16 -12.05 -4.84 0.06
CA SER A 16 -11.80 -3.59 -0.65
C SER A 16 -10.72 -2.70 0.00
N GLY A 17 -9.86 -3.29 0.84
CA GLY A 17 -8.68 -2.60 1.37
C GLY A 17 -7.60 -2.42 0.30
N ASN A 18 -6.54 -1.67 0.61
CA ASN A 18 -5.46 -1.33 -0.34
C ASN A 18 -4.86 -2.54 -1.05
N GLY A 19 -4.54 -3.61 -0.33
CA GLY A 19 -3.98 -4.82 -0.94
C GLY A 19 -4.95 -5.50 -1.92
N ALA A 20 -6.24 -5.57 -1.56
CA ALA A 20 -7.27 -6.14 -2.40
C ALA A 20 -7.46 -5.32 -3.68
N LEU A 21 -7.58 -3.99 -3.57
CA LEU A 21 -7.75 -3.11 -4.73
C LEU A 21 -6.51 -3.09 -5.63
N THR A 22 -5.30 -3.13 -5.06
CA THR A 22 -4.06 -3.27 -5.84
C THR A 22 -4.04 -4.59 -6.61
N SER A 23 -4.42 -5.70 -5.97
CA SER A 23 -4.52 -7.01 -6.64
C SER A 23 -5.56 -7.00 -7.76
N ALA A 24 -6.71 -6.34 -7.54
CA ALA A 24 -7.75 -6.20 -8.53
C ALA A 24 -7.26 -5.42 -9.77
N LEU A 25 -6.54 -4.32 -9.56
CA LEU A 25 -5.95 -3.53 -10.64
C LEU A 25 -4.94 -4.35 -11.43
N CYS A 26 -4.00 -5.02 -10.76
CA CYS A 26 -3.00 -5.87 -11.42
C CYS A 26 -3.67 -6.98 -12.26
N ALA A 27 -4.69 -7.64 -11.74
CA ALA A 27 -5.41 -8.68 -12.47
C ALA A 27 -6.16 -8.11 -13.68
N HIS A 28 -6.81 -6.95 -13.51
CA HIS A 28 -7.52 -6.25 -14.59
C HIS A 28 -6.57 -5.82 -15.71
N ASP A 29 -5.44 -5.22 -15.36
CA ASP A 29 -4.41 -4.78 -16.33
C ASP A 29 -3.75 -5.98 -17.03
N GLY A 30 -3.73 -7.14 -16.36
CA GLY A 30 -3.38 -8.43 -16.97
C GLY A 30 -4.44 -9.02 -17.90
N GLY A 31 -5.56 -8.32 -18.11
CA GLY A 31 -6.64 -8.72 -19.02
C GLY A 31 -7.72 -9.60 -18.39
N ALA A 32 -7.68 -9.86 -17.09
CA ALA A 32 -8.67 -10.66 -16.39
C ALA A 32 -9.99 -9.87 -16.18
N LYS A 33 -11.11 -10.57 -16.27
CA LYS A 33 -12.41 -10.08 -15.79
C LYS A 33 -12.47 -10.23 -14.27
N VAL A 34 -12.41 -9.12 -13.54
CA VAL A 34 -12.27 -9.10 -12.09
C VAL A 34 -13.57 -8.71 -11.41
N LEU A 35 -13.90 -9.40 -10.32
CA LEU A 35 -14.95 -9.04 -9.38
C LEU A 35 -14.33 -8.75 -8.01
N VAL A 36 -14.62 -7.57 -7.46
CA VAL A 36 -14.32 -7.25 -6.07
C VAL A 36 -15.59 -7.42 -5.24
N ILE A 37 -15.51 -8.20 -4.17
CA ILE A 37 -16.62 -8.40 -3.23
C ILE A 37 -16.24 -7.84 -1.85
N GLU A 38 -17.15 -7.09 -1.24
CA GLU A 38 -16.97 -6.48 0.09
C GLU A 38 -18.13 -6.91 1.01
N LYS A 39 -17.82 -7.28 2.25
CA LYS A 39 -18.82 -7.69 3.25
C LYS A 39 -19.61 -6.53 3.86
N SER A 40 -19.00 -5.34 3.83
CA SER A 40 -19.59 -4.11 4.37
C SER A 40 -20.39 -3.38 3.28
N SER A 41 -21.31 -2.53 3.69
CA SER A 41 -21.95 -1.57 2.79
C SER A 41 -21.02 -0.42 2.37
N GLN A 42 -19.82 -0.33 2.95
CA GLN A 42 -18.82 0.68 2.67
C GLN A 42 -17.48 0.03 2.28
N LEU A 43 -16.79 0.66 1.33
CA LEU A 43 -15.53 0.21 0.76
C LEU A 43 -14.32 0.76 1.55
N GLY A 44 -13.19 0.09 1.42
CA GLY A 44 -11.90 0.56 1.89
C GLY A 44 -11.41 -0.07 3.20
N GLY A 45 -12.29 -0.69 3.98
CA GLY A 45 -11.91 -1.35 5.24
C GLY A 45 -11.09 -0.44 6.16
N THR A 46 -10.04 -0.96 6.79
CA THR A 46 -9.13 -0.19 7.64
C THR A 46 -8.28 0.80 6.83
N SER A 47 -8.03 0.52 5.56
CA SER A 47 -7.26 1.43 4.69
C SER A 47 -7.92 2.79 4.53
N ALA A 48 -9.25 2.85 4.43
CA ALA A 48 -9.99 4.11 4.32
C ALA A 48 -9.96 4.95 5.60
N SER A 49 -9.72 4.34 6.76
CA SER A 49 -9.60 5.04 8.04
C SER A 49 -8.15 5.32 8.45
N SER A 50 -7.18 4.93 7.64
CA SER A 50 -5.74 5.15 7.80
C SER A 50 -5.31 6.43 7.10
N GLY A 51 -4.20 7.04 7.53
CA GLY A 51 -3.49 8.07 6.77
C GLY A 51 -2.83 7.56 5.49
N GLY A 52 -2.84 6.24 5.25
CA GLY A 52 -2.32 5.63 4.03
C GLY A 52 -0.81 5.58 3.91
N GLY A 53 -0.08 5.93 4.98
CA GLY A 53 1.37 5.88 5.00
C GLY A 53 1.91 4.47 4.73
N VAL A 54 2.94 4.37 3.91
CA VAL A 54 3.64 3.12 3.59
C VAL A 54 5.13 3.27 3.82
N TRP A 55 5.77 2.19 4.27
CA TRP A 55 7.21 2.13 4.45
C TRP A 55 7.81 1.18 3.41
N ILE A 56 8.48 1.71 2.43
CA ILE A 56 9.11 0.93 1.35
C ILE A 56 10.55 1.39 1.18
N PRO A 57 11.54 0.56 1.50
CA PRO A 57 12.94 0.89 1.28
C PRO A 57 13.25 0.97 -0.22
N ASN A 58 14.23 1.77 -0.57
CA ASN A 58 14.73 1.92 -1.94
C ASN A 58 13.64 2.23 -2.98
N ASN A 59 12.59 2.96 -2.54
CA ASN A 59 11.49 3.35 -3.41
C ASN A 59 11.91 4.42 -4.43
N ARG A 60 11.14 4.58 -5.52
CA ARG A 60 11.41 5.53 -6.61
C ARG A 60 11.64 6.98 -6.15
N TYR A 61 10.94 7.42 -5.12
CA TYR A 61 11.05 8.79 -4.62
C TYR A 61 12.33 8.99 -3.83
N ALA A 62 12.75 8.00 -3.04
CA ALA A 62 14.04 7.98 -2.36
C ALA A 62 15.19 7.99 -3.38
N VAL A 63 15.09 7.17 -4.41
CA VAL A 63 16.07 7.13 -5.51
C VAL A 63 16.14 8.48 -6.23
N ALA A 64 15.00 9.09 -6.56
CA ALA A 64 14.95 10.41 -7.21
C ALA A 64 15.52 11.54 -6.32
N ALA A 65 15.43 11.39 -5.01
CA ALA A 65 16.02 12.32 -4.03
C ALA A 65 17.50 12.05 -3.75
N ASN A 66 18.12 11.06 -4.41
CA ASN A 66 19.49 10.57 -4.14
C ASN A 66 19.68 10.20 -2.65
N ALA A 67 18.66 9.63 -2.02
CA ALA A 67 18.75 9.17 -0.65
C ALA A 67 19.75 8.01 -0.53
N ASP A 68 20.50 8.02 0.57
CA ASP A 68 21.41 6.93 0.92
C ASP A 68 20.61 5.75 1.46
N ASP A 69 20.13 4.89 0.56
CA ASP A 69 19.40 3.66 0.91
C ASP A 69 19.77 2.53 -0.05
N SER A 70 19.75 1.31 0.45
CA SER A 70 20.07 0.12 -0.32
C SER A 70 19.22 -1.09 0.10
N ILE A 71 19.18 -2.08 -0.78
CA ILE A 71 18.57 -3.39 -0.49
C ILE A 71 19.24 -4.04 0.74
N GLN A 72 20.56 -3.90 0.90
CA GLN A 72 21.26 -4.46 2.04
C GLN A 72 20.91 -3.74 3.33
N ASP A 73 20.84 -2.39 3.33
CA ASP A 73 20.40 -1.63 4.50
C ASP A 73 18.98 -2.02 4.93
N ALA A 74 18.10 -2.26 3.97
CA ALA A 74 16.74 -2.72 4.26
C ALA A 74 16.72 -4.10 4.95
N ARG A 75 17.55 -5.03 4.49
CA ARG A 75 17.71 -6.37 5.12
C ARG A 75 18.24 -6.23 6.55
N ASP A 76 19.31 -5.46 6.73
CA ASP A 76 19.97 -5.29 8.03
C ASP A 76 19.01 -4.63 9.02
N TYR A 77 18.26 -3.62 8.58
CA TYR A 77 17.27 -2.96 9.41
C TYR A 77 16.14 -3.91 9.82
N ILE A 78 15.50 -4.59 8.88
CA ILE A 78 14.42 -5.53 9.20
C ILE A 78 14.92 -6.63 10.12
N ALA A 79 16.13 -7.18 9.89
CA ALA A 79 16.73 -8.16 10.77
C ALA A 79 16.95 -7.61 12.18
N SER A 80 17.40 -6.36 12.31
CA SER A 80 17.68 -5.72 13.61
C SER A 80 16.46 -5.49 14.48
N VAL A 81 15.29 -5.31 13.87
CA VAL A 81 14.02 -5.06 14.57
C VAL A 81 13.12 -6.29 14.67
N SER A 82 13.52 -7.38 14.04
CA SER A 82 12.72 -8.61 13.98
C SER A 82 13.11 -9.59 15.10
N PRO A 83 12.14 -10.20 15.79
CA PRO A 83 12.42 -11.26 16.74
C PRO A 83 13.10 -12.46 16.04
N GLU A 84 14.18 -12.95 16.62
CA GLU A 84 14.94 -14.08 16.07
C GLU A 84 14.04 -15.30 15.82
N GLY A 85 14.14 -15.88 14.63
CA GLY A 85 13.40 -17.09 14.21
C GLY A 85 11.90 -16.93 14.09
N LYS A 86 11.34 -15.70 14.16
CA LYS A 86 9.90 -15.46 14.08
C LYS A 86 9.41 -15.00 12.73
N ILE A 87 10.30 -14.53 11.86
CA ILE A 87 9.94 -14.01 10.55
C ILE A 87 10.52 -14.93 9.46
N ASN A 88 9.70 -15.25 8.46
CA ASN A 88 10.14 -16.01 7.30
C ASN A 88 11.07 -15.13 6.42
N PRO A 89 12.34 -15.51 6.23
CA PRO A 89 13.27 -14.73 5.42
C PRO A 89 12.84 -14.54 3.98
N GLU A 90 12.12 -15.50 3.39
CA GLU A 90 11.61 -15.40 2.02
C GLU A 90 10.55 -14.29 1.87
N LEU A 91 9.70 -14.09 2.90
CA LEU A 91 8.73 -13.01 2.90
C LEU A 91 9.40 -11.65 3.02
N ILE A 92 10.46 -11.53 3.84
CA ILE A 92 11.25 -10.31 3.95
C ILE A 92 11.87 -9.97 2.60
N GLU A 93 12.53 -10.95 1.97
CA GLU A 93 13.17 -10.75 0.68
C GLU A 93 12.16 -10.35 -0.39
N THR A 94 11.01 -11.03 -0.45
CA THR A 94 9.91 -10.68 -1.36
C THR A 94 9.42 -9.24 -1.12
N TYR A 95 9.24 -8.83 0.14
CA TYR A 95 8.82 -7.48 0.47
C TYR A 95 9.81 -6.42 -0.01
N ILE A 96 11.11 -6.65 0.24
CA ILE A 96 12.18 -5.71 -0.14
C ILE A 96 12.29 -5.59 -1.66
N GLN A 97 12.14 -6.71 -2.38
CA GLN A 97 12.29 -6.74 -3.84
C GLN A 97 11.03 -6.27 -4.58
N GLU A 98 9.85 -6.61 -4.09
CA GLU A 98 8.60 -6.33 -4.79
C GLU A 98 7.94 -5.00 -4.34
N GLY A 99 8.24 -4.54 -3.13
CA GLY A 99 7.70 -3.26 -2.62
C GLY A 99 7.98 -2.08 -3.54
N PRO A 100 9.22 -1.81 -3.96
CA PRO A 100 9.52 -0.74 -4.91
C PRO A 100 8.78 -0.89 -6.24
N LYS A 101 8.69 -2.11 -6.79
CA LYS A 101 7.97 -2.38 -8.04
C LYS A 101 6.47 -2.11 -7.92
N MET A 102 5.87 -2.43 -6.77
CA MET A 102 4.47 -2.11 -6.48
C MET A 102 4.25 -0.59 -6.48
N ILE A 103 5.15 0.19 -5.88
CA ILE A 103 5.08 1.64 -5.89
C ILE A 103 5.22 2.19 -7.31
N ASP A 104 6.14 1.65 -8.11
CA ASP A 104 6.30 2.01 -9.52
C ASP A 104 5.03 1.73 -10.33
N TYR A 105 4.49 0.53 -10.17
CA TYR A 105 3.24 0.14 -10.84
C TYR A 105 2.09 1.08 -10.50
N LEU A 106 1.85 1.35 -9.22
CA LEU A 106 0.79 2.26 -8.78
C LEU A 106 1.00 3.68 -9.31
N HIS A 107 2.23 4.17 -9.29
CA HIS A 107 2.57 5.49 -9.82
C HIS A 107 2.29 5.60 -11.33
N GLU A 108 2.58 4.58 -12.10
CA GLU A 108 2.46 4.60 -13.55
C GLU A 108 1.05 4.28 -14.06
N ASN A 109 0.38 3.33 -13.40
CA ASN A 109 -0.87 2.74 -13.90
C ASN A 109 -2.12 3.14 -13.11
N SER A 110 -1.98 4.00 -12.08
CA SER A 110 -3.11 4.43 -11.27
C SER A 110 -3.05 5.93 -10.94
N ARG A 111 -4.09 6.42 -10.24
CA ARG A 111 -4.11 7.79 -9.70
C ARG A 111 -3.37 7.91 -8.37
N VAL A 112 -2.91 6.80 -7.81
CA VAL A 112 -2.18 6.79 -6.54
C VAL A 112 -0.77 7.32 -6.76
N LYS A 113 -0.46 8.44 -6.13
CA LYS A 113 0.88 9.04 -6.07
C LYS A 113 1.26 9.18 -4.61
N TYR A 114 2.55 9.22 -4.34
CA TYR A 114 3.06 9.37 -2.98
C TYR A 114 3.94 10.59 -2.84
N LEU A 115 3.94 11.16 -1.64
CA LEU A 115 4.88 12.17 -1.17
C LEU A 115 5.96 11.48 -0.35
N ASN A 116 7.21 11.70 -0.71
CA ASN A 116 8.34 11.22 0.08
C ASN A 116 8.45 12.00 1.39
N LEU A 117 8.80 11.31 2.47
CA LEU A 117 9.00 11.91 3.80
C LEU A 117 10.51 11.90 4.17
N PRO A 118 11.29 12.89 3.70
CA PRO A 118 12.75 12.88 3.84
C PRO A 118 13.24 13.04 5.30
N HIS A 119 12.38 13.52 6.20
CA HIS A 119 12.69 13.75 7.61
C HIS A 119 11.89 12.86 8.57
N TYR A 120 11.23 11.83 8.03
CA TYR A 120 10.52 10.85 8.84
C TYR A 120 11.39 9.62 9.01
N PRO A 121 12.07 9.46 10.17
CA PRO A 121 13.03 8.38 10.36
C PRO A 121 12.35 7.01 10.50
N ASP A 122 13.14 5.98 10.30
CA ASP A 122 12.78 4.63 10.76
C ASP A 122 12.56 4.67 12.28
N TYR A 123 11.76 3.77 12.83
CA TYR A 123 11.47 3.76 14.27
C TYR A 123 12.73 3.59 15.15
N PHE A 124 13.75 2.95 14.62
CA PHE A 124 15.04 2.74 15.26
C PHE A 124 16.17 3.11 14.28
N PRO A 125 16.33 4.41 13.99
CA PRO A 125 17.23 4.85 12.94
C PRO A 125 18.72 4.55 13.23
N ASP A 126 19.08 4.36 14.49
CA ASP A 126 20.44 4.03 14.95
C ASP A 126 20.78 2.54 14.84
N ASN A 127 19.79 1.70 14.51
CA ASN A 127 20.02 0.29 14.30
C ASN A 127 20.74 0.02 12.96
N PRO A 128 21.42 -1.16 12.81
CA PRO A 128 22.00 -1.54 11.52
C PRO A 128 21.01 -1.37 10.38
N GLY A 129 21.43 -0.66 9.34
CA GLY A 129 20.61 -0.37 8.17
C GLY A 129 19.48 0.64 8.37
N GLY A 130 19.32 1.21 9.57
CA GLY A 130 18.33 2.26 9.85
C GLY A 130 18.60 3.55 9.09
N LYS A 131 17.55 4.30 8.75
CA LYS A 131 17.64 5.56 8.00
C LYS A 131 16.89 6.69 8.68
N ALA A 132 17.41 7.89 8.50
CA ALA A 132 16.82 9.12 9.04
C ALA A 132 15.59 9.61 8.25
N GLY A 133 15.24 8.94 7.16
CA GLY A 133 14.08 9.29 6.33
C GLY A 133 14.05 8.57 4.99
N ASN A 134 13.15 9.03 4.13
CA ASN A 134 12.97 8.61 2.74
C ASN A 134 12.34 7.22 2.50
N ARG A 135 12.21 6.35 3.50
CA ARG A 135 11.54 5.05 3.36
C ARG A 135 10.04 5.14 3.56
N SER A 136 9.60 6.06 4.42
CA SER A 136 8.18 6.34 4.62
C SER A 136 7.66 7.32 3.58
N MET A 137 6.44 7.06 3.12
CA MET A 137 5.73 7.89 2.14
C MET A 137 4.28 8.02 2.56
N GLU A 138 3.65 9.14 2.20
CA GLU A 138 2.20 9.37 2.34
C GLU A 138 1.56 9.51 0.98
N PRO A 139 0.31 9.03 0.78
CA PRO A 139 -0.38 9.24 -0.49
C PRO A 139 -0.69 10.72 -0.68
N GLU A 140 -0.56 11.19 -1.92
CA GLU A 140 -1.04 12.53 -2.28
C GLU A 140 -2.56 12.61 -2.12
N PRO A 141 -3.07 13.73 -1.57
CA PRO A 141 -4.51 13.93 -1.47
C PRO A 141 -5.19 13.92 -2.83
N VAL A 142 -6.31 13.22 -2.92
CA VAL A 142 -7.16 13.18 -4.11
C VAL A 142 -8.47 13.89 -3.79
N SER A 143 -8.98 14.69 -4.75
CA SER A 143 -10.25 15.37 -4.56
C SER A 143 -11.40 14.37 -4.47
N GLY A 144 -12.17 14.42 -3.38
CA GLY A 144 -13.38 13.61 -3.24
C GLY A 144 -14.43 13.87 -4.32
N THR A 145 -14.42 15.07 -4.95
CA THR A 145 -15.32 15.39 -6.06
C THR A 145 -15.07 14.52 -7.29
N ASP A 146 -13.87 13.99 -7.44
CA ASP A 146 -13.51 13.10 -8.54
C ASP A 146 -14.19 11.73 -8.44
N LEU A 147 -14.51 11.33 -7.22
CA LEU A 147 -15.22 10.07 -6.94
C LEU A 147 -16.73 10.19 -7.16
N LYS A 148 -17.27 11.42 -7.25
CA LYS A 148 -18.69 11.66 -7.48
C LYS A 148 -19.60 10.87 -6.51
N GLU A 149 -20.52 10.08 -7.05
CA GLU A 149 -21.43 9.23 -6.28
C GLU A 149 -20.72 8.11 -5.51
N ASP A 150 -19.57 7.63 -6.00
CA ASP A 150 -18.80 6.56 -5.37
C ASP A 150 -18.18 6.99 -4.04
N LEU A 151 -18.03 8.31 -3.80
CA LEU A 151 -17.60 8.84 -2.50
C LEU A 151 -18.48 8.35 -1.35
N LYS A 152 -19.79 8.13 -1.59
CA LYS A 152 -20.73 7.62 -0.59
C LYS A 152 -20.48 6.17 -0.20
N LEU A 153 -19.75 5.44 -1.04
CA LEU A 153 -19.36 4.06 -0.79
C LEU A 153 -18.10 3.97 0.06
N LEU A 154 -17.32 5.04 0.14
CA LEU A 154 -16.10 5.05 0.93
C LEU A 154 -16.42 5.04 2.42
N ARG A 155 -15.72 4.19 3.17
CA ARG A 155 -15.85 4.10 4.62
C ARG A 155 -15.41 5.40 5.27
N ASP A 156 -16.24 5.92 6.17
CA ASP A 156 -15.93 7.10 6.96
C ASP A 156 -14.73 6.87 7.89
N GLN A 157 -13.99 7.95 8.14
CA GLN A 157 -12.96 7.95 9.18
C GLN A 157 -13.58 7.78 10.56
N HIS A 158 -12.85 7.13 11.45
CA HIS A 158 -13.26 7.03 12.83
C HIS A 158 -13.31 8.44 13.46
N PRO A 159 -14.40 8.83 14.15
CA PRO A 159 -14.56 10.19 14.69
C PRO A 159 -13.39 10.67 15.56
N GLN A 160 -12.72 9.77 16.28
CA GLN A 160 -11.56 10.09 17.12
C GLN A 160 -10.27 10.32 16.34
N THR A 161 -10.21 9.93 15.06
CA THR A 161 -9.03 10.13 14.20
C THR A 161 -9.22 11.24 13.18
N THR A 162 -10.37 11.92 13.22
CA THR A 162 -10.66 13.05 12.33
C THR A 162 -10.01 14.31 12.86
N PHE A 163 -8.98 14.80 12.18
CA PHE A 163 -8.39 16.11 12.41
C PHE A 163 -9.00 17.11 11.43
N ARG A 164 -9.51 18.24 11.95
CA ARG A 164 -9.77 19.41 11.12
C ARG A 164 -8.44 20.13 10.95
N MET A 165 -7.90 20.10 9.75
CA MET A 165 -6.88 21.07 9.37
C MET A 165 -7.60 22.41 9.20
N GLY A 166 -7.28 23.36 10.07
CA GLY A 166 -7.82 24.72 10.08
C GLY A 166 -7.26 25.56 8.93
#